data_27dccd20e2c7effda11eaf02065457be
#
_entry.id   27dccd20e2c7effda11eaf02065457be
#
_cell.length_a   1.000
_cell.length_b   1.000
_cell.length_c   1.000
_cell.angle_alpha   90.00
_cell.angle_beta   90.00
_cell.angle_gamma   90.00
#
_symmetry.space_group_name_H-M   'P 1'
#
loop_
_entity.id
_entity.type
_entity.pdbx_description
1 polymer ?
#
loop_
_entity_poly.entity_id
_entity_poly.type
_entity_poly.pdbx_seq_one_letter_code
_entity_poly.pdbx_strand_id
1 'polypeptide(L)'
;LPAIRQDEPYCWCPEDYRIQVSFDLQGTNYPDEGYKPYSQNWEDVDKQLTREENEGFGKHLLWKSPYLEEIWQLNQSGNLTFNQKVIGVFQLLKQKLSWDGEYKLYSENLEKVLKAGTGSNADLNFIFISMLRSYGIKAYPVVMSRRSGGMLPSNFPSLQKLNTFVVAIY
;
A
#
# COMPACT_ATOMS: atom_id res chain seq x y z
N LEU A 1 -38.37 3.12 -4.04
CA LEU A 1 -37.27 4.06 -3.91
C LEU A 1 -36.58 4.20 -5.27
N PRO A 2 -36.24 5.44 -5.70
CA PRO A 2 -35.51 5.61 -6.93
C PRO A 2 -34.13 4.97 -6.86
N ALA A 3 -33.64 4.43 -7.98
CA ALA A 3 -32.31 3.85 -8.04
C ALA A 3 -31.25 4.94 -7.85
N ILE A 4 -30.21 4.65 -7.07
CA ILE A 4 -29.07 5.54 -6.88
C ILE A 4 -28.26 5.56 -8.18
N ARG A 5 -27.99 6.77 -8.71
CA ARG A 5 -27.18 6.97 -9.91
C ARG A 5 -25.70 6.88 -9.59
N GLN A 6 -24.87 6.61 -10.60
CA GLN A 6 -23.40 6.58 -10.42
C GLN A 6 -22.79 7.93 -10.08
N ASP A 7 -23.45 9.02 -10.49
CA ASP A 7 -23.03 10.41 -10.30
C ASP A 7 -23.84 11.13 -9.21
N GLU A 8 -24.47 10.39 -8.29
CA GLU A 8 -25.30 10.95 -7.22
C GLU A 8 -24.48 11.93 -6.38
N PRO A 9 -24.87 13.21 -6.30
CA PRO A 9 -24.16 14.19 -5.51
C PRO A 9 -24.16 13.83 -4.03
N TYR A 10 -23.06 14.11 -3.34
CA TYR A 10 -22.87 13.81 -1.92
C TYR A 10 -22.84 12.31 -1.54
N CYS A 11 -22.87 11.43 -2.52
CA CYS A 11 -22.71 10.01 -2.31
C CYS A 11 -21.21 9.64 -2.37
N TRP A 12 -20.67 9.06 -1.30
CA TRP A 12 -19.24 8.71 -1.24
C TRP A 12 -18.88 7.66 -2.28
N CYS A 13 -19.59 6.53 -2.25
CA CYS A 13 -19.52 5.46 -3.24
C CYS A 13 -20.96 4.97 -3.45
N PRO A 14 -21.58 5.15 -4.62
CA PRO A 14 -22.96 4.72 -4.88
C PRO A 14 -23.19 3.24 -4.64
N GLU A 15 -22.19 2.41 -4.86
CA GLU A 15 -22.25 0.97 -4.65
C GLU A 15 -22.51 0.59 -3.18
N ASP A 16 -22.01 1.38 -2.21
CA ASP A 16 -22.24 1.13 -0.79
C ASP A 16 -23.70 1.30 -0.35
N TYR A 17 -24.50 2.01 -1.17
CA TYR A 17 -25.92 2.29 -0.89
C TYR A 17 -26.87 1.37 -1.68
N ARG A 18 -26.33 0.49 -2.51
CA ARG A 18 -27.12 -0.51 -3.24
C ARG A 18 -27.25 -1.77 -2.38
N ILE A 19 -28.40 -2.42 -2.50
CA ILE A 19 -28.57 -3.75 -1.91
C ILE A 19 -27.66 -4.71 -2.67
N GLN A 20 -26.65 -5.23 -1.99
CA GLN A 20 -25.70 -6.18 -2.53
C GLN A 20 -25.64 -7.41 -1.64
N VAL A 21 -25.45 -8.56 -2.27
CA VAL A 21 -25.09 -9.80 -1.58
C VAL A 21 -23.70 -10.17 -2.09
N SER A 22 -22.74 -10.19 -1.18
CA SER A 22 -21.37 -10.64 -1.48
C SER A 22 -21.08 -11.93 -0.74
N PHE A 23 -20.34 -12.82 -1.37
CA PHE A 23 -19.89 -14.07 -0.79
C PHE A 23 -18.37 -14.03 -0.69
N ASP A 24 -17.85 -14.11 0.53
CA ASP A 24 -16.43 -14.26 0.78
C ASP A 24 -16.12 -15.71 1.17
N LEU A 25 -15.12 -16.29 0.53
CA LEU A 25 -14.69 -17.64 0.83
C LEU A 25 -13.98 -17.66 2.18
N GLN A 26 -14.59 -18.31 3.17
CA GLN A 26 -14.08 -18.38 4.55
C GLN A 26 -12.91 -19.36 4.71
N GLY A 27 -12.83 -20.34 3.82
CA GLY A 27 -11.77 -21.33 3.84
C GLY A 27 -12.06 -22.46 2.86
N THR A 28 -11.10 -23.35 2.70
CA THR A 28 -11.22 -24.58 1.90
C THR A 28 -11.05 -25.79 2.80
N ASN A 29 -11.78 -26.86 2.49
CA ASN A 29 -11.64 -28.14 3.18
C ASN A 29 -11.37 -29.20 2.12
N TYR A 30 -10.13 -29.64 2.00
CA TYR A 30 -9.74 -30.72 1.11
C TYR A 30 -9.61 -32.03 1.91
N PRO A 31 -9.99 -33.20 1.34
CA PRO A 31 -9.97 -34.48 2.04
C PRO A 31 -8.63 -34.83 2.66
N ASP A 32 -7.52 -34.48 1.99
CA ASP A 32 -6.16 -34.82 2.42
C ASP A 32 -5.43 -33.70 3.16
N GLU A 33 -5.94 -32.47 3.13
CA GLU A 33 -5.28 -31.30 3.72
C GLU A 33 -6.03 -30.68 4.90
N GLY A 34 -7.28 -31.14 5.12
CA GLY A 34 -8.16 -30.59 6.15
C GLY A 34 -8.65 -29.17 5.86
N TYR A 35 -9.21 -28.52 6.88
CA TYR A 35 -9.74 -27.18 6.75
C TYR A 35 -8.62 -26.12 6.81
N LYS A 36 -8.53 -25.31 5.77
CA LYS A 36 -7.65 -24.13 5.69
C LYS A 36 -8.50 -22.86 5.74
N PRO A 37 -8.53 -22.13 6.86
CA PRO A 37 -9.24 -20.87 6.93
C PRO A 37 -8.50 -19.80 6.13
N TYR A 38 -9.26 -18.92 5.50
CA TYR A 38 -8.76 -17.64 4.97
C TYR A 38 -8.79 -16.57 6.06
N SER A 39 -8.45 -15.33 5.68
CA SER A 39 -8.39 -14.22 6.66
C SER A 39 -9.72 -14.02 7.38
N GLN A 40 -9.73 -14.22 8.68
CA GLN A 40 -10.91 -14.07 9.52
C GLN A 40 -10.98 -12.73 10.24
N ASN A 41 -9.86 -12.05 10.36
CA ASN A 41 -9.72 -10.74 11.02
C ASN A 41 -8.65 -9.89 10.32
N TRP A 42 -8.56 -8.62 10.70
CA TRP A 42 -7.59 -7.69 10.11
C TRP A 42 -6.13 -8.06 10.40
N GLU A 43 -5.85 -8.75 11.50
CA GLU A 43 -4.52 -9.25 11.82
C GLU A 43 -4.07 -10.35 10.83
N ASP A 44 -5.00 -11.21 10.40
CA ASP A 44 -4.71 -12.22 9.37
C ASP A 44 -4.43 -11.56 8.01
N VAL A 45 -5.19 -10.49 7.67
CA VAL A 45 -4.94 -9.70 6.46
C VAL A 45 -3.56 -9.06 6.50
N ASP A 46 -3.18 -8.46 7.64
CA ASP A 46 -1.84 -7.89 7.83
C ASP A 46 -0.75 -8.94 7.64
N LYS A 47 -0.86 -10.08 8.32
CA LYS A 47 0.07 -11.21 8.19
C LYS A 47 0.16 -11.71 6.75
N GLN A 48 -0.97 -11.79 6.03
CA GLN A 48 -0.99 -12.24 4.64
C GLN A 48 -0.30 -11.25 3.70
N LEU A 49 -0.48 -9.95 3.91
CA LEU A 49 0.14 -8.91 3.10
C LEU A 49 1.64 -8.80 3.38
N THR A 50 2.02 -8.85 4.64
CA THR A 50 3.41 -8.56 5.07
C THR A 50 4.34 -9.77 5.02
N ARG A 51 3.85 -10.98 4.74
CA ARG A 51 4.68 -12.18 4.54
C ARG A 51 5.71 -11.94 3.43
N GLU A 52 6.92 -12.42 3.63
CA GLU A 52 8.01 -12.30 2.66
C GLU A 52 7.69 -12.99 1.33
N GLU A 53 6.94 -14.10 1.39
CA GLU A 53 6.47 -14.84 0.21
C GLU A 53 5.43 -14.06 -0.62
N ASN A 54 4.84 -13.00 -0.07
CA ASN A 54 3.98 -12.11 -0.83
C ASN A 54 4.83 -11.22 -1.75
N GLU A 55 5.04 -11.68 -2.97
CA GLU A 55 5.92 -11.02 -3.96
C GLU A 55 5.48 -9.59 -4.32
N GLY A 56 4.18 -9.32 -4.24
CA GLY A 56 3.63 -8.01 -4.60
C GLY A 56 3.63 -6.97 -3.48
N PHE A 57 3.79 -7.40 -2.22
CA PHE A 57 3.73 -6.50 -1.07
C PHE A 57 4.83 -6.76 -0.04
N GLY A 58 4.78 -7.89 0.66
CA GLY A 58 5.68 -8.19 1.78
C GLY A 58 7.15 -8.20 1.36
N LYS A 59 7.47 -8.81 0.23
CA LYS A 59 8.82 -8.81 -0.37
C LYS A 59 9.34 -7.38 -0.60
N HIS A 60 8.48 -6.47 -1.06
CA HIS A 60 8.88 -5.08 -1.31
C HIS A 60 9.10 -4.28 -0.02
N LEU A 61 8.51 -4.68 1.10
CA LEU A 61 8.81 -4.07 2.40
C LEU A 61 10.23 -4.37 2.90
N LEU A 62 10.85 -5.44 2.40
CA LEU A 62 12.23 -5.83 2.71
C LEU A 62 13.24 -5.33 1.67
N TRP A 63 12.74 -4.80 0.55
CA TRP A 63 13.58 -4.30 -0.53
C TRP A 63 14.42 -3.10 -0.07
N LYS A 64 15.67 -3.05 -0.52
CA LYS A 64 16.63 -1.99 -0.16
C LYS A 64 16.80 -1.00 -1.31
N SER A 65 16.62 0.27 -0.99
CA SER A 65 16.82 1.35 -1.95
C SER A 65 18.26 1.42 -2.44
N PRO A 66 18.50 1.65 -3.74
CA PRO A 66 19.85 1.91 -4.28
C PRO A 66 20.36 3.33 -3.95
N TYR A 67 19.51 4.23 -3.43
CA TYR A 67 19.83 5.63 -3.17
C TYR A 67 20.52 5.87 -1.82
N LEU A 68 21.31 4.90 -1.35
CA LEU A 68 21.97 4.97 -0.04
C LEU A 68 22.99 6.10 0.05
N GLU A 69 23.73 6.36 -1.04
CA GLU A 69 24.76 7.40 -1.08
C GLU A 69 24.14 8.80 -1.04
N GLU A 70 23.11 9.05 -1.83
CA GLU A 70 22.38 10.31 -1.83
C GLU A 70 21.72 10.58 -0.47
N ILE A 71 21.15 9.54 0.15
CA ILE A 71 20.58 9.63 1.50
C ILE A 71 21.67 9.96 2.53
N TRP A 72 22.84 9.35 2.40
CA TRP A 72 23.97 9.64 3.27
C TRP A 72 24.46 11.10 3.12
N GLN A 73 24.52 11.62 1.89
CA GLN A 73 24.85 13.02 1.62
C GLN A 73 23.85 13.99 2.25
N LEU A 74 22.55 13.68 2.22
CA LEU A 74 21.53 14.45 2.94
C LEU A 74 21.82 14.51 4.44
N ASN A 75 22.35 13.44 5.01
CA ASN A 75 22.69 13.37 6.45
C ASN A 75 23.87 14.27 6.83
N GLN A 76 24.78 14.53 5.90
CA GLN A 76 25.95 15.39 6.12
C GLN A 76 25.64 16.88 6.12
N SER A 77 24.45 17.28 5.67
CA SER A 77 24.05 18.68 5.54
C SER A 77 23.80 19.41 6.89
N GLY A 78 24.16 18.80 8.01
CA GLY A 78 24.06 19.38 9.36
C GLY A 78 22.97 18.72 10.22
N ASN A 79 22.67 19.31 11.39
CA ASN A 79 21.66 18.81 12.33
C ASN A 79 20.23 19.08 11.79
N LEU A 80 19.76 18.24 10.86
CA LEU A 80 18.42 18.33 10.32
C LEU A 80 17.39 17.84 11.36
N THR A 81 16.29 18.57 11.49
CA THR A 81 15.13 18.11 12.25
C THR A 81 14.48 16.91 11.58
N PHE A 82 13.67 16.15 12.32
CA PHE A 82 12.92 15.01 11.78
C PHE A 82 12.15 15.39 10.51
N ASN A 83 11.39 16.48 10.54
CA ASN A 83 10.60 16.93 9.38
C ASN A 83 11.48 17.28 8.17
N GLN A 84 12.62 17.93 8.39
CA GLN A 84 13.57 18.26 7.33
C GLN A 84 14.15 17.01 6.68
N LYS A 85 14.44 15.97 7.46
CA LYS A 85 14.88 14.66 6.97
C LYS A 85 13.84 14.02 6.06
N VAL A 86 12.59 13.96 6.54
CA VAL A 86 11.47 13.38 5.76
C VAL A 86 11.26 14.16 4.45
N ILE A 87 11.23 15.47 4.51
CA ILE A 87 11.07 16.35 3.34
C ILE A 87 12.22 16.14 2.36
N GLY A 88 13.47 16.04 2.84
CA GLY A 88 14.65 15.81 2.00
C GLY A 88 14.56 14.48 1.24
N VAL A 89 14.18 13.40 1.93
CA VAL A 89 13.97 12.08 1.30
C VAL A 89 12.83 12.14 0.27
N PHE A 90 11.73 12.83 0.60
CA PHE A 90 10.62 12.98 -0.34
C PHE A 90 11.00 13.80 -1.59
N GLN A 91 11.78 14.85 -1.42
CA GLN A 91 12.29 15.65 -2.54
C GLN A 91 13.23 14.83 -3.43
N LEU A 92 14.11 14.02 -2.82
CA LEU A 92 14.98 13.12 -3.55
C LEU A 92 14.18 12.09 -4.37
N LEU A 93 13.14 11.49 -3.77
CA LEU A 93 12.23 10.59 -4.48
C LEU A 93 11.62 11.29 -5.72
N LYS A 94 11.07 12.50 -5.53
CA LYS A 94 10.46 13.29 -6.62
C LYS A 94 11.45 13.70 -7.73
N GLN A 95 12.72 13.85 -7.42
CA GLN A 95 13.75 14.12 -8.43
C GLN A 95 14.06 12.90 -9.28
N LYS A 96 13.93 11.71 -8.71
CA LYS A 96 14.29 10.44 -9.37
C LYS A 96 13.12 9.78 -10.09
N LEU A 97 11.91 9.94 -9.56
CA LEU A 97 10.73 9.19 -10.00
C LEU A 97 9.50 10.08 -10.14
N SER A 98 8.67 9.74 -11.12
CA SER A 98 7.38 10.38 -11.38
C SER A 98 6.25 9.38 -11.16
N TRP A 99 5.09 9.87 -10.71
CA TRP A 99 3.89 9.07 -10.63
C TRP A 99 3.22 8.93 -12.00
N ASP A 100 2.83 7.72 -12.36
CA ASP A 100 2.19 7.37 -13.65
C ASP A 100 0.66 7.63 -13.70
N GLY A 101 0.06 8.04 -12.58
CA GLY A 101 -1.39 8.25 -12.45
C GLY A 101 -2.13 7.04 -11.87
N GLU A 102 -1.50 5.88 -11.79
CA GLU A 102 -2.12 4.64 -11.35
C GLU A 102 -2.09 4.46 -9.83
N TYR A 103 -3.21 3.98 -9.29
CA TYR A 103 -3.29 3.56 -7.89
C TYR A 103 -3.38 2.04 -7.82
N LYS A 104 -2.42 1.46 -7.10
CA LYS A 104 -2.30 0.01 -6.87
C LYS A 104 -2.03 -0.28 -5.40
N LEU A 105 -2.34 -1.49 -4.97
CA LEU A 105 -1.92 -2.02 -3.67
C LEU A 105 -0.58 -2.74 -3.79
N TYR A 106 -0.32 -3.39 -4.91
CA TYR A 106 0.83 -4.24 -5.15
C TYR A 106 1.79 -3.61 -6.15
N SER A 107 3.06 -3.97 -6.04
CA SER A 107 4.09 -3.71 -7.04
C SER A 107 4.56 -5.03 -7.67
N GLU A 108 4.93 -5.00 -8.94
CA GLU A 108 5.49 -6.17 -9.62
C GLU A 108 7.01 -6.20 -9.56
N ASN A 109 7.64 -5.06 -9.83
CA ASN A 109 9.10 -5.00 -9.94
C ASN A 109 9.64 -3.57 -9.78
N LEU A 110 10.18 -3.27 -8.62
CA LEU A 110 10.74 -1.96 -8.30
C LEU A 110 11.98 -1.60 -9.13
N GLU A 111 12.75 -2.58 -9.60
CA GLU A 111 13.92 -2.30 -10.44
C GLU A 111 13.52 -1.80 -11.84
N LYS A 112 12.41 -2.33 -12.39
CA LYS A 112 11.84 -1.81 -13.64
C LYS A 112 11.38 -0.36 -13.47
N VAL A 113 10.73 -0.04 -12.35
CA VAL A 113 10.27 1.31 -12.01
C VAL A 113 11.45 2.28 -11.92
N LEU A 114 12.54 1.88 -11.28
CA LEU A 114 13.76 2.71 -11.20
C LEU A 114 14.37 2.99 -12.58
N LYS A 115 14.38 2.00 -13.47
CA LYS A 115 14.88 2.16 -14.84
C LYS A 115 13.96 3.04 -15.70
N ALA A 116 12.65 2.90 -15.51
CA ALA A 116 11.65 3.68 -16.25
C ALA A 116 11.54 5.13 -15.76
N GLY A 117 11.92 5.39 -14.51
CA GLY A 117 11.76 6.71 -13.89
C GLY A 117 10.30 7.06 -13.55
N THR A 118 9.37 6.09 -13.67
CA THR A 118 7.94 6.29 -13.41
C THR A 118 7.31 5.02 -12.86
N GLY A 119 6.30 5.16 -12.02
CA GLY A 119 5.60 4.05 -11.41
C GLY A 119 4.31 4.43 -10.71
N SER A 120 3.57 3.42 -10.27
CA SER A 120 2.33 3.57 -9.52
C SER A 120 2.56 4.14 -8.12
N ASN A 121 1.47 4.52 -7.44
CA ASN A 121 1.58 4.93 -6.04
C ASN A 121 2.19 3.84 -5.15
N ALA A 122 1.90 2.56 -5.41
CA ALA A 122 2.46 1.46 -4.64
C ALA A 122 3.98 1.38 -4.81
N ASP A 123 4.46 1.48 -6.05
CA ASP A 123 5.89 1.46 -6.36
C ASP A 123 6.62 2.60 -5.66
N LEU A 124 6.11 3.83 -5.80
CA LEU A 124 6.70 5.02 -5.19
C LEU A 124 6.70 4.94 -3.66
N ASN A 125 5.61 4.42 -3.07
CA ASN A 125 5.50 4.28 -1.62
C ASN A 125 6.46 3.20 -1.07
N PHE A 126 6.65 2.06 -1.75
CA PHE A 126 7.65 1.06 -1.33
C PHE A 126 9.06 1.62 -1.39
N ILE A 127 9.40 2.32 -2.47
CA ILE A 127 10.71 2.97 -2.61
C ILE A 127 10.90 4.02 -1.51
N PHE A 128 9.87 4.83 -1.23
CA PHE A 128 9.91 5.85 -0.18
C PHE A 128 10.09 5.23 1.21
N ILE A 129 9.35 4.15 1.55
CA ILE A 129 9.54 3.41 2.81
C ILE A 129 11.00 2.93 2.94
N SER A 130 11.55 2.35 1.88
CA SER A 130 12.92 1.86 1.88
C SER A 130 13.94 2.99 2.07
N MET A 131 13.74 4.12 1.39
CA MET A 131 14.59 5.30 1.54
C MET A 131 14.54 5.87 2.96
N LEU A 132 13.35 6.01 3.55
CA LEU A 132 13.17 6.49 4.92
C LEU A 132 13.85 5.56 5.93
N ARG A 133 13.66 4.25 5.79
CA ARG A 133 14.30 3.25 6.66
C ARG A 133 15.83 3.29 6.53
N SER A 134 16.36 3.51 5.34
CA SER A 134 17.80 3.69 5.13
C SER A 134 18.34 4.96 5.80
N TYR A 135 17.49 5.97 6.00
CA TYR A 135 17.81 7.17 6.77
C TYR A 135 17.66 6.98 8.29
N GLY A 136 17.21 5.79 8.72
CA GLY A 136 16.95 5.49 10.14
C GLY A 136 15.56 5.94 10.63
N ILE A 137 14.65 6.29 9.73
CA ILE A 137 13.28 6.71 10.02
C ILE A 137 12.35 5.50 9.96
N LYS A 138 11.55 5.29 11.01
CA LYS A 138 10.54 4.22 11.02
C LYS A 138 9.39 4.61 10.08
N ALA A 139 9.15 3.78 9.06
CA ALA A 139 8.11 3.97 8.07
C ALA A 139 7.36 2.66 7.82
N TYR A 140 6.02 2.74 7.77
CA TYR A 140 5.12 1.59 7.63
C TYR A 140 4.04 1.88 6.59
N PRO A 141 3.57 0.88 5.84
CA PRO A 141 2.41 1.04 4.97
C PRO A 141 1.13 1.08 5.82
N VAL A 142 0.22 1.97 5.47
CA VAL A 142 -1.16 1.98 5.97
C VAL A 142 -2.07 1.70 4.79
N VAL A 143 -2.57 0.47 4.73
CA VAL A 143 -3.44 0.01 3.65
C VAL A 143 -4.85 0.58 3.80
N MET A 144 -5.49 0.88 2.68
CA MET A 144 -6.79 1.53 2.67
C MET A 144 -7.60 1.19 1.43
N SER A 145 -8.90 1.41 1.51
CA SER A 145 -9.80 1.46 0.35
C SER A 145 -9.94 2.89 -0.13
N ARG A 146 -9.75 3.12 -1.41
CA ARG A 146 -10.10 4.39 -2.04
C ARG A 146 -11.61 4.49 -2.18
N ARG A 147 -12.09 5.73 -2.35
CA ARG A 147 -13.52 6.03 -2.55
C ARG A 147 -14.18 5.11 -3.60
N SER A 148 -13.50 4.83 -4.70
CA SER A 148 -14.00 3.94 -5.75
C SER A 148 -14.16 2.47 -5.32
N GLY A 149 -13.49 2.04 -4.25
CA GLY A 149 -13.60 0.69 -3.68
C GLY A 149 -14.69 0.53 -2.61
N GLY A 150 -15.32 1.65 -2.22
CA GLY A 150 -16.32 1.68 -1.18
C GLY A 150 -15.76 1.60 0.25
N MET A 151 -16.66 1.58 1.22
CA MET A 151 -16.29 1.48 2.64
C MET A 151 -15.76 0.09 2.98
N LEU A 152 -14.75 0.07 3.86
CA LEU A 152 -14.27 -1.18 4.43
C LEU A 152 -15.27 -1.68 5.49
N PRO A 153 -15.75 -2.92 5.38
CA PRO A 153 -16.60 -3.50 6.42
C PRO A 153 -15.79 -3.69 7.70
N SER A 154 -16.29 -3.20 8.82
CA SER A 154 -15.61 -3.31 10.12
C SER A 154 -15.53 -4.75 10.63
N ASN A 155 -16.55 -5.54 10.35
CA ASN A 155 -16.70 -6.89 10.91
C ASN A 155 -16.19 -8.01 9.99
N PHE A 156 -15.95 -7.70 8.73
CA PHE A 156 -15.52 -8.68 7.72
C PHE A 156 -14.34 -8.10 6.94
N PRO A 157 -13.10 -8.43 7.33
CA PRO A 157 -11.94 -7.96 6.61
C PRO A 157 -11.94 -8.55 5.20
N SER A 158 -11.83 -7.68 4.21
CA SER A 158 -11.78 -8.06 2.80
C SER A 158 -10.53 -7.48 2.16
N LEU A 159 -9.59 -8.36 1.80
CA LEU A 159 -8.39 -7.98 1.06
C LEU A 159 -8.73 -7.36 -0.30
N GLN A 160 -9.81 -7.79 -0.92
CA GLN A 160 -10.27 -7.29 -2.22
C GLN A 160 -10.72 -5.82 -2.18
N LYS A 161 -11.14 -5.33 -1.01
CA LYS A 161 -11.50 -3.92 -0.81
C LYS A 161 -10.28 -3.01 -0.66
N LEU A 162 -9.12 -3.56 -0.33
CA LEU A 162 -7.87 -2.81 -0.20
C LEU A 162 -7.27 -2.60 -1.59
N ASN A 163 -7.10 -1.36 -2.01
CA ASN A 163 -6.67 -1.04 -3.36
C ASN A 163 -5.57 0.02 -3.44
N THR A 164 -5.07 0.47 -2.29
CA THR A 164 -3.95 1.39 -2.18
C THR A 164 -3.39 1.39 -0.76
N PHE A 165 -2.27 2.08 -0.55
CA PHE A 165 -1.74 2.39 0.76
C PHE A 165 -1.01 3.74 0.78
N VAL A 166 -0.86 4.30 1.96
CA VAL A 166 -0.04 5.49 2.25
C VAL A 166 1.08 5.12 3.22
N VAL A 167 2.04 6.00 3.40
CA VAL A 167 3.19 5.77 4.28
C VAL A 167 2.99 6.53 5.60
N ALA A 168 2.91 5.78 6.69
CA ALA A 168 2.98 6.33 8.05
C ALA A 168 4.44 6.44 8.50
N ILE A 169 4.78 7.54 9.17
CA ILE A 169 6.14 7.87 9.58
C ILE A 169 6.13 8.22 11.07
N TYR A 170 7.08 7.65 11.84
CA TYR A 170 7.21 7.81 13.29
C TYR A 170 8.63 8.21 13.69
#